data_891564095ca0aad030f92ca8c1429a4e
#
_entry.id   891564095ca0aad030f92ca8c1429a4e
#
_cell.length_a   1.000
_cell.length_b   1.000
_cell.length_c   1.000
_cell.angle_alpha   90.00
_cell.angle_beta   90.00
_cell.angle_gamma   90.00
#
_symmetry.space_group_name_H-M   'P 1'
#
loop_
_entity.id
_entity.type
_entity.pdbx_description
1 polymer ?
#
loop_
_entity_poly.entity_id
_entity_poly.type
_entity_poly.pdbx_seq_one_letter_code
_entity_poly.pdbx_strand_id
1 'polypeptide(L)'
;DNVISDTYDISTIRGGSFMLLDAVKSLPTAIPALKSIATAASKGVFSYEDPGDLTAQKRVMVQHVLRTLHNITQGHATFLVAVEKEIPNNFKLVLEHLDADVRRQQWRMPTVVVPPFENTDQECYLDGWRPGVVSYNVDPGVTGAKISAAADHRRKVGRKIKQHLFSQLLDGQTYEDDLVAKDLGKLAIDDHKGILSGKIALIQVDGNSFGRIR
;
A
#
# COMPACT_ATOMS: atom_id res chain seq x y z
N ASP A 1 -7.39 1.51 2.41
CA ASP A 1 -7.50 0.03 2.46
C ASP A 1 -7.88 -0.60 1.12
N ASN A 2 -8.57 0.11 0.22
CA ASN A 2 -8.99 -0.43 -1.08
C ASN A 2 -7.83 -0.80 -2.02
N VAL A 3 -6.63 -0.29 -1.79
CA VAL A 3 -5.43 -0.63 -2.60
C VAL A 3 -4.90 -2.03 -2.27
N ILE A 4 -5.19 -2.54 -1.08
CA ILE A 4 -4.66 -3.81 -0.58
C ILE A 4 -5.68 -4.94 -0.73
N SER A 5 -6.97 -4.66 -0.49
CA SER A 5 -8.02 -5.67 -0.38
C SER A 5 -8.90 -5.82 -1.62
N ASP A 6 -8.53 -5.20 -2.73
CA ASP A 6 -9.32 -5.24 -3.98
C ASP A 6 -9.01 -6.46 -4.88
N THR A 7 -8.15 -7.37 -4.43
CA THR A 7 -7.74 -8.54 -5.22
C THR A 7 -7.40 -9.72 -4.31
N TYR A 8 -7.46 -10.92 -4.85
CA TYR A 8 -7.00 -12.16 -4.21
C TYR A 8 -5.57 -12.56 -4.59
N ASP A 9 -4.95 -11.88 -5.55
CA ASP A 9 -3.56 -12.17 -5.96
C ASP A 9 -2.57 -11.68 -4.90
N ILE A 10 -1.86 -12.63 -4.27
CA ILE A 10 -0.92 -12.35 -3.16
C ILE A 10 0.21 -11.42 -3.60
N SER A 11 0.69 -11.53 -4.84
CA SER A 11 1.75 -10.67 -5.34
C SER A 11 1.28 -9.23 -5.47
N THR A 12 0.03 -9.02 -5.90
CA THR A 12 -0.59 -7.70 -6.00
C THR A 12 -0.87 -7.10 -4.62
N ILE A 13 -1.37 -7.89 -3.68
CA ILE A 13 -1.60 -7.47 -2.28
C ILE A 13 -0.27 -7.04 -1.63
N ARG A 14 0.73 -7.90 -1.71
CA ARG A 14 2.08 -7.63 -1.18
C ARG A 14 2.66 -6.37 -1.81
N GLY A 15 2.60 -6.28 -3.13
CA GLY A 15 3.12 -5.13 -3.87
C GLY A 15 2.43 -3.82 -3.49
N GLY A 16 1.12 -3.83 -3.26
CA GLY A 16 0.39 -2.68 -2.75
C GLY A 16 0.90 -2.22 -1.39
N SER A 17 1.06 -3.15 -0.45
CA SER A 17 1.55 -2.86 0.90
C SER A 17 2.96 -2.27 0.89
N PHE A 18 3.87 -2.89 0.14
CA PHE A 18 5.26 -2.41 0.07
C PHE A 18 5.41 -1.13 -0.73
N MET A 19 4.65 -0.95 -1.80
CA MET A 19 4.63 0.31 -2.55
C MET A 19 4.26 1.49 -1.65
N LEU A 20 3.26 1.33 -0.79
CA LEU A 20 2.86 2.36 0.17
C LEU A 20 3.94 2.62 1.21
N LEU A 21 4.52 1.56 1.77
CA LEU A 21 5.60 1.66 2.76
C LEU A 21 6.84 2.35 2.18
N ASP A 22 7.27 1.95 0.99
CA ASP A 22 8.45 2.51 0.33
C ASP A 22 8.21 3.97 -0.06
N ALA A 23 7.01 4.30 -0.53
CA ALA A 23 6.66 5.68 -0.85
C ALA A 23 6.78 6.60 0.38
N VAL A 24 6.24 6.16 1.53
CA VAL A 24 6.32 6.94 2.78
C VAL A 24 7.77 7.02 3.29
N LYS A 25 8.51 5.91 3.28
CA LYS A 25 9.91 5.88 3.73
C LYS A 25 10.86 6.71 2.85
N SER A 26 10.55 6.84 1.57
CA SER A 26 11.38 7.61 0.62
C SER A 26 11.22 9.12 0.73
N LEU A 27 10.20 9.62 1.42
CA LEU A 27 9.92 11.05 1.53
C LEU A 27 11.10 11.88 2.03
N PRO A 28 11.82 11.53 3.12
CA PRO A 28 12.96 12.33 3.58
C PRO A 28 14.13 12.38 2.59
N THR A 29 14.28 11.33 1.78
CA THR A 29 15.29 11.32 0.71
C THR A 29 14.88 12.22 -0.46
N ALA A 30 13.61 12.20 -0.82
CA ALA A 30 13.06 12.99 -1.93
C ALA A 30 12.83 14.46 -1.55
N ILE A 31 12.56 14.74 -0.28
CA ILE A 31 12.30 16.07 0.29
C ILE A 31 13.18 16.23 1.53
N PRO A 32 14.44 16.69 1.39
CA PRO A 32 15.40 16.75 2.50
C PRO A 32 14.98 17.63 3.69
N ALA A 33 14.02 18.54 3.48
CA ALA A 33 13.43 19.35 4.55
C ALA A 33 12.59 18.54 5.54
N LEU A 34 12.14 17.33 5.16
CA LEU A 34 11.36 16.43 6.03
C LEU A 34 12.29 15.57 6.89
N LYS A 35 12.07 15.61 8.20
CA LYS A 35 12.74 14.73 9.16
C LYS A 35 11.74 13.68 9.63
N SER A 36 12.08 12.41 9.48
CA SER A 36 11.18 11.31 9.90
C SER A 36 11.11 11.22 11.42
N ILE A 37 9.89 11.23 11.95
CA ILE A 37 9.60 10.95 13.36
C ILE A 37 9.17 9.49 13.50
N ALA A 38 8.21 9.05 12.69
CA ALA A 38 7.74 7.67 12.68
C ALA A 38 7.22 7.30 11.29
N THR A 39 7.47 6.07 10.88
CA THR A 39 6.93 5.51 9.62
C THR A 39 6.41 4.10 9.88
N ALA A 40 5.21 3.80 9.41
CA ALA A 40 4.62 2.48 9.47
C ALA A 40 3.76 2.24 8.23
N ALA A 41 3.80 1.04 7.68
CA ALA A 41 3.01 0.57 6.54
C ALA A 41 2.63 1.66 5.52
N SER A 42 1.49 2.33 5.74
CA SER A 42 0.96 3.40 4.86
C SER A 42 0.84 4.76 5.56
N LYS A 43 1.43 4.92 6.75
CA LYS A 43 1.39 6.17 7.53
C LYS A 43 2.80 6.63 7.87
N GLY A 44 3.06 7.94 7.73
CA GLY A 44 4.28 8.58 8.18
C GLY A 44 3.99 9.86 8.93
N VAL A 45 4.81 10.14 9.94
CA VAL A 45 4.84 11.40 10.68
C VAL A 45 6.22 12.00 10.51
N PHE A 46 6.24 13.22 10.05
CA PHE A 46 7.48 13.95 9.74
C PHE A 46 7.42 15.33 10.37
N SER A 47 8.56 15.87 10.73
CA SER A 47 8.71 17.29 11.06
C SER A 47 9.44 18.02 9.94
N TYR A 48 9.17 19.31 9.80
CA TYR A 48 9.94 20.21 8.96
C TYR A 48 10.00 21.59 9.61
N GLU A 49 11.07 22.33 9.32
CA GLU A 49 11.23 23.70 9.79
C GLU A 49 10.58 24.63 8.76
N ASP A 50 9.67 25.47 9.24
CA ASP A 50 8.99 26.47 8.43
C ASP A 50 9.57 27.84 8.73
N PRO A 51 10.28 28.49 7.78
CA PRO A 51 10.90 29.79 8.01
C PRO A 51 9.96 31.00 7.87
N GLY A 52 8.64 30.80 7.62
CA GLY A 52 7.77 31.92 7.27
C GLY A 52 6.27 31.77 7.55
N ASP A 53 5.44 32.44 6.75
CA ASP A 53 3.99 32.48 6.91
C ASP A 53 3.34 31.08 6.75
N LEU A 54 2.82 30.59 7.86
CA LEU A 54 2.33 29.23 8.05
C LEU A 54 1.30 28.78 6.99
N THR A 55 0.45 29.66 6.50
CA THR A 55 -0.73 29.24 5.69
C THR A 55 -0.37 29.00 4.23
N ALA A 56 0.42 29.84 3.63
CA ALA A 56 0.84 29.67 2.24
C ALA A 56 1.84 28.51 2.10
N GLN A 57 2.77 28.38 3.04
CA GLN A 57 3.81 27.36 3.01
C GLN A 57 3.27 25.97 3.36
N LYS A 58 2.28 25.84 4.27
CA LYS A 58 1.53 24.59 4.48
C LYS A 58 1.01 24.03 3.16
N ARG A 59 0.36 24.88 2.36
CA ARG A 59 -0.22 24.45 1.08
C ARG A 59 0.87 24.01 0.09
N VAL A 60 1.97 24.72 0.02
CA VAL A 60 3.11 24.38 -0.85
C VAL A 60 3.73 23.05 -0.44
N MET A 61 3.97 22.86 0.86
CA MET A 61 4.53 21.60 1.39
C MET A 61 3.59 20.43 1.14
N VAL A 62 2.30 20.57 1.42
CA VAL A 62 1.30 19.52 1.15
C VAL A 62 1.29 19.13 -0.32
N GLN A 63 1.29 20.12 -1.23
CA GLN A 63 1.32 19.84 -2.66
C GLN A 63 2.62 19.18 -3.10
N HIS A 64 3.75 19.58 -2.53
CA HIS A 64 5.05 18.97 -2.82
C HIS A 64 5.09 17.52 -2.38
N VAL A 65 4.66 17.21 -1.15
CA VAL A 65 4.57 15.84 -0.64
C VAL A 65 3.62 15.00 -1.50
N LEU A 66 2.42 15.48 -1.80
CA LEU A 66 1.45 14.75 -2.62
C LEU A 66 1.99 14.47 -4.03
N ARG A 67 2.64 15.44 -4.67
CA ARG A 67 3.26 15.26 -5.99
C ARG A 67 4.39 14.23 -5.94
N THR A 68 5.22 14.28 -4.90
CA THR A 68 6.32 13.32 -4.70
C THR A 68 5.77 11.92 -4.52
N LEU A 69 4.78 11.72 -3.65
CA LEU A 69 4.12 10.42 -3.45
C LEU A 69 3.44 9.91 -4.72
N HIS A 70 2.77 10.79 -5.46
CA HIS A 70 2.18 10.46 -6.76
C HIS A 70 3.24 9.96 -7.76
N ASN A 71 4.37 10.64 -7.85
CA ASN A 71 5.45 10.24 -8.76
C ASN A 71 6.07 8.90 -8.35
N ILE A 72 6.34 8.69 -7.06
CA ILE A 72 6.90 7.43 -6.54
C ILE A 72 5.96 6.26 -6.82
N THR A 73 4.65 6.45 -6.62
CA THR A 73 3.64 5.40 -6.83
C THR A 73 3.07 5.38 -8.24
N GLN A 74 3.57 6.23 -9.15
CA GLN A 74 3.07 6.39 -10.52
C GLN A 74 1.55 6.64 -10.57
N GLY A 75 1.00 7.32 -9.56
CA GLY A 75 -0.43 7.59 -9.46
C GLY A 75 -1.31 6.39 -9.06
N HIS A 76 -0.71 5.25 -8.73
CA HIS A 76 -1.46 4.04 -8.39
C HIS A 76 -1.93 3.99 -6.92
N ALA A 77 -1.63 5.02 -6.14
CA ALA A 77 -2.13 5.17 -4.77
C ALA A 77 -2.57 6.60 -4.50
N THR A 78 -3.58 6.75 -3.65
CA THR A 78 -4.06 8.04 -3.16
C THR A 78 -3.56 8.26 -1.74
N PHE A 79 -3.03 9.44 -1.50
CA PHE A 79 -2.51 9.84 -0.19
C PHE A 79 -3.24 11.06 0.35
N LEU A 80 -3.33 11.13 1.65
CA LEU A 80 -3.82 12.29 2.39
C LEU A 80 -2.69 12.87 3.22
N VAL A 81 -2.55 14.16 3.21
CA VAL A 81 -1.50 14.87 3.93
C VAL A 81 -2.12 15.94 4.79
N ALA A 82 -1.84 15.89 6.08
CA ALA A 82 -2.19 16.94 7.04
C ALA A 82 -0.92 17.59 7.58
N VAL A 83 -1.00 18.86 7.90
CA VAL A 83 0.10 19.64 8.48
C VAL A 83 -0.43 20.43 9.66
N GLU A 84 0.22 20.29 10.81
CA GLU A 84 -0.11 21.00 12.03
C GLU A 84 1.13 21.66 12.63
N LYS A 85 0.93 22.78 13.33
CA LYS A 85 1.99 23.45 14.05
C LYS A 85 2.37 22.64 15.29
N GLU A 86 3.65 22.57 15.58
CA GLU A 86 4.11 21.99 16.84
C GLU A 86 3.53 22.76 18.03
N ILE A 87 3.03 22.01 19.01
CA ILE A 87 2.58 22.53 20.30
C ILE A 87 3.65 22.14 21.31
N PRO A 88 4.39 23.09 21.89
CA PRO A 88 5.46 22.78 22.84
C PRO A 88 4.98 21.86 23.97
N ASN A 89 5.73 20.81 24.24
CA ASN A 89 5.46 19.82 25.30
C ASN A 89 4.14 19.06 25.16
N ASN A 90 3.46 19.12 24.00
CA ASN A 90 2.18 18.42 23.78
C ASN A 90 2.10 17.75 22.39
N PHE A 91 3.04 16.88 22.11
CA PHE A 91 3.09 16.14 20.84
C PHE A 91 1.85 15.27 20.62
N LYS A 92 1.25 14.74 21.71
CA LYS A 92 0.02 13.95 21.64
C LYS A 92 -1.13 14.77 21.01
N LEU A 93 -1.33 16.01 21.44
CA LEU A 93 -2.38 16.87 20.89
C LEU A 93 -2.13 17.19 19.42
N VAL A 94 -0.86 17.36 19.00
CA VAL A 94 -0.52 17.54 17.59
C VAL A 94 -0.93 16.33 16.77
N LEU A 95 -0.66 15.11 17.24
CA LEU A 95 -1.09 13.88 16.56
C LEU A 95 -2.61 13.75 16.48
N GLU A 96 -3.33 14.11 17.52
CA GLU A 96 -4.80 14.09 17.54
C GLU A 96 -5.38 15.08 16.50
N HIS A 97 -4.79 16.26 16.35
CA HIS A 97 -5.19 17.24 15.34
C HIS A 97 -4.89 16.73 13.92
N LEU A 98 -3.71 16.16 13.70
CA LEU A 98 -3.34 15.57 12.40
C LEU A 98 -4.28 14.43 12.01
N ASP A 99 -4.59 13.53 12.94
CA ASP A 99 -5.51 12.42 12.69
C ASP A 99 -6.94 12.91 12.42
N ALA A 100 -7.40 13.93 13.14
CA ALA A 100 -8.71 14.54 12.90
C ALA A 100 -8.78 15.20 11.51
N ASP A 101 -7.71 15.89 11.07
CA ASP A 101 -7.68 16.52 9.75
C ASP A 101 -7.63 15.49 8.63
N VAL A 102 -6.84 14.41 8.76
CA VAL A 102 -6.82 13.30 7.81
C VAL A 102 -8.19 12.65 7.69
N ARG A 103 -8.88 12.37 8.81
CA ARG A 103 -10.25 11.81 8.79
C ARG A 103 -11.23 12.73 8.10
N ARG A 104 -11.15 14.05 8.37
CA ARG A 104 -11.99 15.05 7.70
C ARG A 104 -11.75 15.07 6.19
N GLN A 105 -10.49 14.93 5.75
CA GLN A 105 -10.16 14.82 4.33
C GLN A 105 -10.73 13.53 3.72
N GLN A 106 -10.61 12.38 4.40
CA GLN A 106 -11.17 11.11 3.95
C GLN A 106 -12.68 11.19 3.67
N TRP A 107 -13.43 11.92 4.48
CA TRP A 107 -14.88 12.06 4.28
C TRP A 107 -15.25 12.98 3.11
N ARG A 108 -14.34 13.84 2.67
CA ARG A 108 -14.56 14.79 1.58
C ARG A 108 -14.04 14.35 0.23
N MET A 109 -13.12 13.41 0.21
CA MET A 109 -12.49 12.95 -1.02
C MET A 109 -12.97 11.54 -1.36
N PRO A 110 -13.34 11.29 -2.63
CA PRO A 110 -13.58 9.92 -3.07
C PRO A 110 -12.29 9.14 -2.89
N THR A 111 -12.37 8.01 -2.21
CA THR A 111 -11.21 7.14 -1.91
C THR A 111 -10.68 6.42 -3.14
N VAL A 112 -11.47 6.38 -4.21
CA VAL A 112 -11.11 5.72 -5.46
C VAL A 112 -11.66 6.53 -6.63
N VAL A 113 -10.76 6.91 -7.54
CA VAL A 113 -11.15 7.41 -8.87
C VAL A 113 -11.07 6.21 -9.81
N VAL A 114 -12.23 5.72 -10.24
CA VAL A 114 -12.31 4.70 -11.29
C VAL A 114 -12.17 5.39 -12.64
N PRO A 115 -11.18 5.04 -13.46
CA PRO A 115 -11.15 5.54 -14.84
C PRO A 115 -12.45 5.16 -15.56
N PRO A 116 -12.98 6.00 -16.46
CA PRO A 116 -14.16 5.66 -17.22
C PRO A 116 -13.88 4.41 -18.08
N PHE A 117 -14.84 3.48 -18.09
CA PHE A 117 -14.83 2.37 -19.05
C PHE A 117 -15.29 2.86 -20.42
N GLU A 118 -14.55 2.53 -21.45
CA GLU A 118 -15.04 2.62 -22.81
C GLU A 118 -15.84 1.33 -23.14
N ASN A 119 -16.78 1.40 -24.07
CA ASN A 119 -17.66 0.27 -24.42
C ASN A 119 -16.94 -1.01 -24.91
N THR A 120 -15.66 -0.90 -25.21
CA THR A 120 -14.79 -2.01 -25.66
C THR A 120 -13.85 -2.51 -24.59
N ASP A 121 -13.87 -1.90 -23.40
CA ASP A 121 -12.95 -2.24 -22.33
C ASP A 121 -13.33 -3.56 -21.67
N GLN A 122 -12.34 -4.40 -21.48
CA GLN A 122 -12.44 -5.60 -20.66
C GLN A 122 -12.19 -5.22 -19.20
N GLU A 123 -12.97 -5.78 -18.29
CA GLU A 123 -12.73 -5.63 -16.85
C GLU A 123 -11.40 -6.25 -16.44
N CYS A 124 -10.75 -5.66 -15.46
CA CYS A 124 -9.53 -6.20 -14.89
C CYS A 124 -9.79 -7.56 -14.23
N TYR A 125 -9.08 -8.58 -14.67
CA TYR A 125 -9.23 -9.95 -14.16
C TYR A 125 -8.95 -10.08 -12.65
N LEU A 126 -8.09 -9.21 -12.09
CA LEU A 126 -7.68 -9.29 -10.68
C LEU A 126 -8.53 -8.47 -9.72
N ASP A 127 -9.08 -7.35 -10.16
CA ASP A 127 -9.86 -6.45 -9.29
C ASP A 127 -11.32 -6.28 -9.72
N GLY A 128 -11.69 -6.67 -10.94
CA GLY A 128 -13.06 -6.74 -11.44
C GLY A 128 -13.76 -5.39 -11.65
N TRP A 129 -13.08 -4.26 -11.48
CA TRP A 129 -13.72 -2.93 -11.50
C TRP A 129 -12.91 -1.82 -12.19
N ARG A 130 -11.65 -2.07 -12.55
CA ARG A 130 -10.84 -1.17 -13.37
C ARG A 130 -10.74 -1.71 -14.81
N PRO A 131 -10.49 -0.85 -15.81
CA PRO A 131 -10.25 -1.33 -17.16
C PRO A 131 -8.97 -2.19 -17.22
N GLY A 132 -9.08 -3.35 -17.86
CA GLY A 132 -7.96 -4.25 -18.13
C GLY A 132 -7.21 -3.80 -19.39
N VAL A 133 -6.01 -3.28 -19.21
CA VAL A 133 -5.17 -2.72 -20.28
C VAL A 133 -3.89 -3.50 -20.54
N VAL A 134 -3.45 -4.32 -19.59
CA VAL A 134 -2.23 -5.12 -19.67
C VAL A 134 -2.58 -6.59 -19.80
N SER A 135 -2.03 -7.29 -20.79
CA SER A 135 -2.23 -8.73 -20.98
C SER A 135 -1.76 -9.53 -19.76
N TYR A 136 -2.59 -10.49 -19.34
CA TYR A 136 -2.36 -11.34 -18.18
C TYR A 136 -2.38 -12.81 -18.58
N ASN A 137 -1.25 -13.49 -18.52
CA ASN A 137 -1.06 -14.86 -19.00
C ASN A 137 -0.45 -15.78 -17.92
N VAL A 138 -0.78 -15.57 -16.66
CA VAL A 138 -0.10 -16.29 -15.56
C VAL A 138 -0.86 -17.50 -15.07
N ASP A 139 -2.19 -17.49 -15.16
CA ASP A 139 -3.00 -18.62 -14.71
C ASP A 139 -3.18 -19.63 -15.86
N PRO A 140 -2.80 -20.92 -15.64
CA PRO A 140 -3.04 -21.96 -16.62
C PRO A 140 -4.53 -22.05 -16.98
N GLY A 141 -4.85 -21.97 -18.26
CA GLY A 141 -6.23 -22.03 -18.76
C GLY A 141 -6.94 -20.68 -18.90
N VAL A 142 -6.32 -19.59 -18.47
CA VAL A 142 -6.86 -18.23 -18.68
C VAL A 142 -6.14 -17.60 -19.87
N THR A 143 -6.81 -17.56 -21.03
CA THR A 143 -6.29 -16.93 -22.25
C THR A 143 -7.00 -15.60 -22.51
N GLY A 144 -6.24 -14.58 -22.89
CA GLY A 144 -6.79 -13.28 -23.27
C GLY A 144 -7.25 -12.39 -22.12
N ALA A 145 -7.02 -12.79 -20.86
CA ALA A 145 -7.31 -11.93 -19.72
C ALA A 145 -6.41 -10.68 -19.73
N LYS A 146 -6.98 -9.58 -19.24
CA LYS A 146 -6.25 -8.34 -19.03
C LYS A 146 -6.36 -7.89 -17.58
N ILE A 147 -5.34 -7.20 -17.11
CA ILE A 147 -5.32 -6.58 -15.78
C ILE A 147 -5.14 -5.06 -15.91
N SER A 148 -5.58 -4.34 -14.88
CA SER A 148 -5.40 -2.89 -14.82
C SER A 148 -3.92 -2.51 -14.67
N ALA A 149 -3.55 -1.32 -15.12
CA ALA A 149 -2.20 -0.80 -14.96
C ALA A 149 -1.78 -0.77 -13.47
N ALA A 150 -2.72 -0.44 -12.58
CA ALA A 150 -2.49 -0.42 -11.14
C ALA A 150 -2.22 -1.82 -10.57
N ALA A 151 -2.97 -2.84 -11.00
CA ALA A 151 -2.75 -4.22 -10.60
C ALA A 151 -1.40 -4.75 -11.13
N ASP A 152 -1.06 -4.47 -12.40
CA ASP A 152 0.22 -4.85 -12.99
C ASP A 152 1.41 -4.23 -12.26
N HIS A 153 1.34 -2.92 -11.99
CA HIS A 153 2.39 -2.22 -11.24
C HIS A 153 2.61 -2.83 -9.85
N ARG A 154 1.54 -2.97 -9.06
CA ARG A 154 1.60 -3.59 -7.72
C ARG A 154 2.16 -5.01 -7.79
N ARG A 155 1.73 -5.81 -8.75
CA ARG A 155 2.19 -7.17 -8.96
C ARG A 155 3.68 -7.25 -9.27
N LYS A 156 4.19 -6.36 -10.12
CA LYS A 156 5.64 -6.24 -10.42
C LYS A 156 6.44 -5.90 -9.16
N VAL A 157 5.98 -4.92 -8.38
CA VAL A 157 6.59 -4.58 -7.07
C VAL A 157 6.57 -5.78 -6.13
N GLY A 158 5.42 -6.45 -5.98
CA GLY A 158 5.29 -7.58 -5.08
C GLY A 158 6.15 -8.78 -5.45
N ARG A 159 6.35 -9.04 -6.74
CA ARG A 159 7.27 -10.09 -7.22
C ARG A 159 8.73 -9.74 -6.94
N LYS A 160 9.15 -8.52 -7.22
CA LYS A 160 10.52 -8.05 -6.94
C LYS A 160 10.85 -8.18 -5.46
N ILE A 161 9.94 -7.75 -4.59
CA ILE A 161 10.14 -7.80 -3.14
C ILE A 161 10.09 -9.23 -2.62
N LYS A 162 9.25 -10.10 -3.20
CA LYS A 162 9.20 -11.52 -2.86
C LYS A 162 10.59 -12.16 -2.94
N GLN A 163 11.27 -11.99 -4.05
CA GLN A 163 12.61 -12.54 -4.24
C GLN A 163 13.60 -12.05 -3.17
N HIS A 164 13.55 -10.76 -2.87
CA HIS A 164 14.43 -10.17 -1.85
C HIS A 164 14.12 -10.68 -0.44
N LEU A 165 12.84 -10.74 -0.05
CA LEU A 165 12.43 -11.25 1.26
C LEU A 165 12.81 -12.71 1.47
N PHE A 166 12.54 -13.56 0.49
CA PHE A 166 12.85 -14.98 0.63
C PHE A 166 14.33 -15.26 0.58
N SER A 167 15.12 -14.53 -0.22
CA SER A 167 16.58 -14.66 -0.18
C SER A 167 17.19 -14.26 1.17
N GLN A 168 16.57 -13.34 1.89
CA GLN A 168 16.98 -12.96 3.25
C GLN A 168 16.56 -14.00 4.31
N LEU A 169 15.39 -14.64 4.14
CA LEU A 169 14.86 -15.59 5.11
C LEU A 169 15.44 -16.98 4.98
N LEU A 170 15.93 -17.35 3.80
CA LEU A 170 16.43 -18.69 3.51
C LEU A 170 17.91 -18.89 3.85
N ASP A 171 18.57 -17.91 4.46
CA ASP A 171 19.93 -17.96 4.99
C ASP A 171 20.92 -18.68 4.06
N GLY A 172 20.95 -18.25 2.79
CA GLY A 172 21.83 -18.78 1.76
C GLY A 172 21.30 -19.99 0.98
N GLN A 173 20.09 -20.46 1.25
CA GLN A 173 19.43 -21.46 0.41
C GLN A 173 18.88 -20.82 -0.87
N THR A 174 18.89 -21.57 -1.96
CA THR A 174 18.34 -21.09 -3.24
C THR A 174 16.82 -20.98 -3.14
N TYR A 175 16.30 -19.80 -3.45
CA TYR A 175 14.86 -19.58 -3.56
C TYR A 175 14.34 -20.22 -4.86
N GLU A 176 13.45 -21.20 -4.73
CA GLU A 176 12.72 -21.78 -5.85
C GLU A 176 11.28 -21.27 -5.87
N ASP A 177 10.88 -20.63 -6.96
CA ASP A 177 9.57 -19.97 -7.10
C ASP A 177 8.40 -20.96 -6.99
N ASP A 178 8.64 -22.24 -7.28
CA ASP A 178 7.64 -23.31 -7.24
C ASP A 178 7.30 -23.79 -5.82
N LEU A 179 8.18 -23.55 -4.85
CA LEU A 179 7.96 -23.88 -3.44
C LEU A 179 7.04 -22.88 -2.73
N VAL A 180 6.72 -21.77 -3.37
CA VAL A 180 5.91 -20.72 -2.75
C VAL A 180 4.55 -20.63 -3.39
N ALA A 181 3.51 -20.66 -2.56
CA ALA A 181 2.15 -20.49 -3.02
C ALA A 181 1.95 -19.17 -3.79
N LYS A 182 1.37 -19.28 -4.98
CA LYS A 182 1.13 -18.13 -5.88
C LYS A 182 -0.18 -17.42 -5.59
N ASP A 183 -1.10 -18.10 -4.93
CA ASP A 183 -2.42 -17.60 -4.52
C ASP A 183 -2.86 -18.22 -3.19
N LEU A 184 -3.92 -17.68 -2.60
CA LEU A 184 -4.48 -18.18 -1.33
C LEU A 184 -5.06 -19.59 -1.47
N GLY A 185 -5.58 -19.95 -2.64
CA GLY A 185 -6.08 -21.29 -2.90
C GLY A 185 -4.97 -22.34 -2.76
N LYS A 186 -3.80 -22.08 -3.31
CA LYS A 186 -2.61 -22.96 -3.18
C LYS A 186 -2.10 -23.08 -1.75
N LEU A 187 -2.23 -22.02 -0.94
CA LEU A 187 -1.91 -22.11 0.49
C LEU A 187 -2.85 -23.03 1.24
N ALA A 188 -4.10 -23.15 0.79
CA ALA A 188 -5.12 -23.94 1.44
C ALA A 188 -5.07 -25.42 1.06
N ILE A 189 -4.45 -25.79 -0.06
CA ILE A 189 -4.36 -27.17 -0.55
C ILE A 189 -3.32 -27.93 0.27
N ASP A 190 -3.77 -28.95 0.98
CA ASP A 190 -2.92 -29.91 1.67
C ASP A 190 -3.61 -31.28 1.63
N ASP A 191 -3.12 -32.16 0.78
CA ASP A 191 -3.69 -33.48 0.55
C ASP A 191 -3.67 -34.38 1.80
N HIS A 192 -2.80 -34.06 2.78
CA HIS A 192 -2.69 -34.80 4.03
C HIS A 192 -3.69 -34.37 5.11
N LYS A 193 -4.37 -33.25 4.94
CA LYS A 193 -5.27 -32.69 5.98
C LYS A 193 -6.75 -33.01 5.80
N GLY A 194 -7.11 -33.84 4.82
CA GLY A 194 -8.49 -34.32 4.63
C GLY A 194 -9.52 -33.19 4.57
N ILE A 195 -10.46 -33.16 5.52
CA ILE A 195 -11.55 -32.17 5.57
C ILE A 195 -11.08 -30.72 5.78
N LEU A 196 -9.83 -30.49 6.17
CA LEU A 196 -9.24 -29.17 6.33
C LEU A 196 -8.57 -28.66 5.03
N SER A 197 -8.39 -29.53 4.05
CA SER A 197 -7.89 -29.10 2.73
C SER A 197 -8.85 -28.09 2.10
N GLY A 198 -8.31 -27.07 1.45
CA GLY A 198 -9.08 -25.96 0.91
C GLY A 198 -9.53 -24.89 1.92
N LYS A 199 -9.14 -25.01 3.19
CA LYS A 199 -9.51 -24.07 4.25
C LYS A 199 -8.29 -23.32 4.77
N ILE A 200 -8.43 -22.01 4.95
CA ILE A 200 -7.43 -21.15 5.58
C ILE A 200 -8.04 -20.59 6.86
N ALA A 201 -7.32 -20.72 7.97
CA ALA A 201 -7.68 -20.02 9.21
C ALA A 201 -6.95 -18.69 9.26
N LEU A 202 -7.69 -17.58 9.36
CA LEU A 202 -7.13 -16.27 9.65
C LEU A 202 -7.24 -16.00 11.15
N ILE A 203 -6.11 -15.92 11.81
CA ILE A 203 -6.04 -15.53 13.24
C ILE A 203 -5.58 -14.08 13.28
N GLN A 204 -6.47 -13.17 13.68
CA GLN A 204 -6.13 -11.78 13.92
C GLN A 204 -5.96 -11.60 15.43
N VAL A 205 -4.73 -11.24 15.83
CA VAL A 205 -4.43 -10.87 17.22
C VAL A 205 -4.25 -9.35 17.26
N ASP A 206 -5.18 -8.67 17.92
CA ASP A 206 -5.07 -7.24 18.17
C ASP A 206 -4.70 -7.01 19.63
N GLY A 207 -3.53 -6.43 19.85
CA GLY A 207 -3.06 -6.07 21.17
C GLY A 207 -3.71 -4.78 21.66
N ASN A 208 -5.01 -4.81 21.96
CA ASN A 208 -5.81 -3.65 22.37
C ASN A 208 -5.29 -2.87 23.60
N SER A 209 -4.17 -3.25 24.18
CA SER A 209 -3.62 -2.60 25.37
C SER A 209 -2.13 -2.29 25.28
N PHE A 210 -1.49 -2.46 24.13
CA PHE A 210 -0.07 -2.12 23.98
C PHE A 210 0.25 -0.66 24.33
N GLY A 211 -0.67 0.26 24.12
CA GLY A 211 -0.54 1.66 24.51
C GLY A 211 -0.64 1.93 26.03
N ARG A 212 -1.00 0.93 26.85
CA ARG A 212 -1.12 1.03 28.31
C ARG A 212 0.06 0.42 29.08
N ILE A 213 0.96 -0.27 28.37
CA ILE A 213 2.20 -0.78 28.98
C ILE A 213 3.14 0.42 29.06
N ARG A 214 3.25 1.00 30.27
CA ARG A 214 4.19 2.05 30.65
C ARG A 214 5.40 1.42 31.28
#